data_51d1b988bff38037161fa1abf3194783
#
_entry.id   51d1b988bff38037161fa1abf3194783
#
_cell.length_a   1.000
_cell.length_b   1.000
_cell.length_c   1.000
_cell.angle_alpha   90.00
_cell.angle_beta   90.00
_cell.angle_gamma   90.00
#
_symmetry.space_group_name_H-M   'P 1'
#
loop_
_entity.id
_entity.type
_entity.pdbx_description
1 polymer ?
#
loop_
_entity_poly.entity_id
_entity_poly.type
_entity_poly.pdbx_seq_one_letter_code
_entity_poly.pdbx_strand_id
1 'polypeptide(L)'
;SDKSGYQPVCLNEWNRAFCDKKKFKCAECPHRQFKALSYEDVYKHLEGKHPEGGDVIGAYAILPDNTCFLCADFDDKSCVHGYQTDVLAYVKVCKSWGIHCYMERSRSGNGAHVWIFFGQPVPAVKARKLGFALLTHAMERNAKLTFKSYDRLFPNQDYLPEGGLGNLVALPLQGQARKLGNSVFVDEDFVAFKDQWGYLQQVVKVSEEEVDALLQRKGLSTDIGELSTTSETVPWKVPEVQAVTRYDFPKTMSIVRSNRIYVPLKGVSGKVLSHLKRVASFRNPEFYAKQGMRLSTYNIPRVISCAEVLEDYLALPRGCEDAVLELLNANEVAYSIQDEREKGQVLTVHFKGQLHEEQAEAVRVLMQHDQGILNGTTAFGKTVTAIGLIAERKVNALILVHTRTLLEQWKVRLEEFLELEYPVEEAVPKRGRKKYFSPFGTLDSKGNSLHGWVDVALMQSCLTDEGVKSFVRRYGMVIVDECHHVSAVNFEQILKSVPATYV
;
A
#
# COMPACT_ATOMS: atom_id res chain seq x y z
N SER A 1 14.75 -19.48 10.73
CA SER A 1 14.02 -18.72 9.73
C SER A 1 14.82 -18.73 8.42
N ASP A 2 14.43 -19.62 7.52
CA ASP A 2 15.05 -19.76 6.21
C ASP A 2 14.71 -18.55 5.34
N LYS A 3 15.55 -17.52 5.39
CA LYS A 3 15.54 -16.45 4.40
C LYS A 3 16.41 -16.93 3.24
N SER A 4 15.80 -17.60 2.26
CA SER A 4 16.45 -17.84 0.97
C SER A 4 16.56 -16.52 0.23
N GLY A 5 17.75 -16.00 0.07
CA GLY A 5 18.05 -14.78 -0.67
C GLY A 5 19.40 -14.91 -1.36
N TYR A 6 19.54 -14.22 -2.49
CA TYR A 6 20.84 -14.13 -3.16
C TYR A 6 21.73 -13.12 -2.46
N GLN A 7 23.01 -13.45 -2.31
CA GLN A 7 24.03 -12.53 -1.81
C GLN A 7 25.30 -12.65 -2.65
N PRO A 8 26.08 -11.56 -2.76
CA PRO A 8 27.33 -11.60 -3.49
C PRO A 8 28.30 -12.62 -2.88
N VAL A 9 29.01 -13.34 -3.71
CA VAL A 9 30.06 -14.27 -3.28
C VAL A 9 31.25 -13.44 -2.80
N CYS A 10 31.63 -13.63 -1.54
CA CYS A 10 32.81 -12.99 -0.94
C CYS A 10 33.96 -14.00 -0.83
N LEU A 11 35.12 -13.68 -1.38
CA LEU A 11 36.30 -14.55 -1.33
C LEU A 11 36.81 -14.79 0.12
N ASN A 12 36.49 -13.85 1.04
CA ASN A 12 36.83 -13.98 2.45
C ASN A 12 35.70 -14.61 3.29
N GLU A 13 34.62 -15.09 2.64
CA GLU A 13 33.50 -15.69 3.36
C GLU A 13 33.96 -16.96 4.10
N TRP A 14 33.58 -17.05 5.39
CA TRP A 14 33.97 -18.11 6.31
C TRP A 14 35.48 -18.21 6.62
N ASN A 15 36.33 -17.32 6.10
CA ASN A 15 37.72 -17.25 6.52
C ASN A 15 37.81 -16.65 7.92
N ARG A 16 38.20 -17.44 8.90
CA ARG A 16 38.24 -17.03 10.33
C ARG A 16 39.13 -15.82 10.62
N ALA A 17 40.09 -15.52 9.75
CA ALA A 17 40.98 -14.37 9.90
C ALA A 17 40.30 -13.03 9.49
N PHE A 18 39.31 -13.08 8.61
CA PHE A 18 38.73 -11.89 7.99
C PHE A 18 37.20 -11.81 8.13
N CYS A 19 36.50 -12.92 8.31
CA CYS A 19 35.05 -12.99 8.32
C CYS A 19 34.50 -13.27 9.73
N ASP A 20 33.92 -12.25 10.33
CA ASP A 20 33.16 -12.36 11.59
C ASP A 20 31.74 -11.83 11.39
N LYS A 21 30.84 -12.69 10.94
CA LYS A 21 29.42 -12.37 10.70
C LYS A 21 28.63 -12.06 11.99
N LYS A 22 29.20 -12.35 13.17
CA LYS A 22 28.59 -12.00 14.46
C LYS A 22 28.89 -10.55 14.84
N LYS A 23 30.06 -10.05 14.43
CA LYS A 23 30.56 -8.73 14.79
C LYS A 23 30.19 -7.66 13.74
N PHE A 24 30.19 -8.01 12.45
CA PHE A 24 29.92 -7.09 11.35
C PHE A 24 28.89 -7.65 10.39
N LYS A 25 27.99 -6.80 9.89
CA LYS A 25 27.17 -7.11 8.73
C LYS A 25 28.03 -7.10 7.46
N CYS A 26 27.74 -7.96 6.49
CA CYS A 26 28.50 -8.00 5.23
C CYS A 26 28.57 -6.66 4.49
N ALA A 27 27.53 -5.82 4.61
CA ALA A 27 27.50 -4.48 4.01
C ALA A 27 28.56 -3.52 4.61
N GLU A 28 28.89 -3.71 5.90
CA GLU A 28 29.81 -2.84 6.69
C GLU A 28 31.16 -3.50 6.89
N CYS A 29 31.38 -4.70 6.33
CA CYS A 29 32.61 -5.47 6.57
C CYS A 29 33.82 -4.84 5.86
N PRO A 30 34.88 -4.44 6.60
CA PRO A 30 36.08 -3.82 6.01
C PRO A 30 36.92 -4.81 5.20
N HIS A 31 36.70 -6.11 5.39
CA HIS A 31 37.45 -7.19 4.71
C HIS A 31 36.64 -7.86 3.59
N ARG A 32 35.51 -7.28 3.19
CA ARG A 32 34.71 -7.86 2.10
C ARG A 32 35.48 -7.76 0.77
N GLN A 33 35.57 -8.90 0.09
CA GLN A 33 36.18 -8.98 -1.22
C GLN A 33 35.27 -9.78 -2.13
N PHE A 34 34.53 -9.08 -3.00
CA PHE A 34 33.61 -9.76 -3.91
C PHE A 34 34.37 -10.48 -5.01
N LYS A 35 33.86 -11.68 -5.33
CA LYS A 35 34.36 -12.47 -6.46
C LYS A 35 34.00 -11.76 -7.77
N ALA A 36 34.98 -11.51 -8.64
CA ALA A 36 34.71 -11.04 -10.00
C ALA A 36 33.96 -12.14 -10.80
N LEU A 37 33.00 -11.72 -11.64
CA LEU A 37 32.29 -12.62 -12.53
C LEU A 37 33.25 -13.22 -13.56
N SER A 38 33.26 -14.55 -13.72
CA SER A 38 34.07 -15.27 -14.66
C SER A 38 33.23 -16.00 -15.72
N TYR A 39 33.84 -16.38 -16.82
CA TYR A 39 33.21 -17.25 -17.84
C TYR A 39 32.71 -18.55 -17.24
N GLU A 40 33.42 -19.11 -16.27
CA GLU A 40 33.03 -20.34 -15.58
C GLU A 40 31.74 -20.16 -14.79
N ASP A 41 31.53 -19.01 -14.15
CA ASP A 41 30.30 -18.70 -13.44
C ASP A 41 29.11 -18.59 -14.40
N VAL A 42 29.31 -17.95 -15.55
CA VAL A 42 28.28 -17.86 -16.61
C VAL A 42 27.98 -19.28 -17.14
N TYR A 43 29.00 -20.09 -17.40
CA TYR A 43 28.82 -21.47 -17.86
C TYR A 43 28.02 -22.28 -16.85
N LYS A 44 28.35 -22.20 -15.56
CA LYS A 44 27.65 -22.92 -14.49
C LYS A 44 26.17 -22.48 -14.41
N HIS A 45 25.88 -21.21 -14.54
CA HIS A 45 24.50 -20.68 -14.57
C HIS A 45 23.71 -21.31 -15.75
N LEU A 46 24.29 -21.32 -16.94
CA LEU A 46 23.65 -21.84 -18.14
C LEU A 46 23.52 -23.38 -18.13
N GLU A 47 24.45 -24.07 -17.49
CA GLU A 47 24.45 -25.55 -17.37
C GLU A 47 23.51 -26.02 -16.26
N GLY A 48 23.54 -25.36 -15.10
CA GLY A 48 22.69 -25.63 -13.93
C GLY A 48 22.89 -27.04 -13.39
N LYS A 49 24.15 -27.44 -13.11
CA LYS A 49 24.48 -28.78 -12.60
C LYS A 49 24.48 -28.89 -11.08
N HIS A 50 24.55 -27.76 -10.36
CA HIS A 50 24.59 -27.80 -8.89
C HIS A 50 23.28 -28.36 -8.34
N PRO A 51 23.30 -29.42 -7.53
CA PRO A 51 22.08 -30.13 -7.10
C PRO A 51 21.15 -29.28 -6.25
N GLU A 52 21.67 -28.31 -5.52
CA GLU A 52 20.88 -27.39 -4.65
C GLU A 52 20.48 -26.08 -5.35
N GLY A 53 20.64 -25.97 -6.69
CA GLY A 53 20.27 -24.76 -7.44
C GLY A 53 21.17 -23.54 -7.19
N GLY A 54 22.40 -23.77 -6.67
CA GLY A 54 23.34 -22.70 -6.31
C GLY A 54 23.98 -21.95 -7.47
N ASP A 55 23.82 -22.43 -8.72
CA ASP A 55 24.43 -21.83 -9.90
C ASP A 55 23.48 -20.77 -10.50
N VAL A 56 23.28 -19.67 -9.80
CA VAL A 56 22.45 -18.56 -10.29
C VAL A 56 23.24 -17.28 -10.26
N ILE A 57 23.31 -16.60 -11.42
CA ILE A 57 23.84 -15.24 -11.52
C ILE A 57 22.68 -14.27 -11.41
N GLY A 58 22.87 -13.19 -10.65
CA GLY A 58 21.99 -12.05 -10.63
C GLY A 58 22.70 -10.78 -11.07
N ALA A 59 21.97 -9.87 -11.68
CA ALA A 59 22.44 -8.56 -12.06
C ALA A 59 21.92 -7.50 -11.10
N TYR A 60 22.79 -6.61 -10.64
CA TYR A 60 22.38 -5.40 -9.95
C TYR A 60 21.93 -4.37 -10.95
N ALA A 61 20.74 -3.80 -10.72
CA ALA A 61 20.11 -2.91 -11.68
C ALA A 61 20.70 -1.49 -11.68
N ILE A 62 21.43 -1.08 -10.64
CA ILE A 62 21.97 0.28 -10.50
C ILE A 62 23.51 0.26 -10.46
N LEU A 63 24.16 1.11 -11.30
CA LEU A 63 25.62 1.19 -11.46
C LEU A 63 26.09 2.64 -11.75
N PRO A 64 26.59 3.39 -10.77
CA PRO A 64 26.15 3.58 -9.39
C PRO A 64 24.77 4.25 -9.26
N ASP A 65 24.38 5.16 -10.19
CA ASP A 65 23.06 5.82 -10.25
C ASP A 65 22.43 5.69 -11.64
N ASN A 66 23.02 4.86 -12.50
CA ASN A 66 22.56 4.55 -13.85
C ASN A 66 22.16 3.08 -13.97
N THR A 67 21.44 2.75 -15.03
CA THR A 67 21.05 1.39 -15.36
C THR A 67 21.17 1.09 -16.85
N CYS A 68 21.48 -0.15 -17.20
CA CYS A 68 21.52 -0.63 -18.58
C CYS A 68 20.23 -1.32 -19.01
N PHE A 69 19.27 -1.50 -18.09
CA PHE A 69 18.00 -2.13 -18.38
C PHE A 69 16.90 -1.65 -17.40
N LEU A 70 15.68 -1.80 -17.84
CA LEU A 70 14.49 -1.73 -17.00
C LEU A 70 13.83 -3.11 -17.05
N CYS A 71 13.51 -3.67 -15.89
CA CYS A 71 12.81 -4.94 -15.80
C CYS A 71 11.58 -4.78 -14.89
N ALA A 72 10.40 -5.10 -15.40
CA ALA A 72 9.16 -5.17 -14.62
C ALA A 72 8.92 -6.62 -14.20
N ASP A 73 8.74 -6.85 -12.92
CA ASP A 73 8.57 -8.15 -12.27
C ASP A 73 7.10 -8.37 -11.92
N PHE A 74 6.54 -9.47 -12.41
CA PHE A 74 5.15 -9.87 -12.19
C PHE A 74 5.12 -11.27 -11.61
N ASP A 75 4.63 -11.40 -10.37
CA ASP A 75 4.49 -12.66 -9.66
C ASP A 75 3.03 -13.07 -9.50
N ASP A 76 2.73 -14.35 -9.54
CA ASP A 76 1.40 -14.86 -9.20
C ASP A 76 1.20 -14.82 -7.67
N LYS A 77 0.62 -13.72 -7.21
CA LYS A 77 0.21 -13.53 -5.81
C LYS A 77 -1.31 -13.60 -5.72
N SER A 78 -1.89 -14.77 -5.94
CA SER A 78 -3.35 -15.00 -5.88
C SER A 78 -4.15 -14.04 -6.78
N CYS A 79 -3.69 -13.84 -8.00
CA CYS A 79 -4.37 -13.01 -8.98
C CYS A 79 -5.58 -13.73 -9.58
N VAL A 80 -6.77 -13.14 -9.48
CA VAL A 80 -8.02 -13.69 -10.04
C VAL A 80 -7.93 -13.92 -11.56
N HIS A 81 -7.09 -13.16 -12.26
CA HIS A 81 -6.92 -13.22 -13.73
C HIS A 81 -5.55 -13.77 -14.18
N GLY A 82 -4.70 -14.20 -13.22
CA GLY A 82 -3.34 -14.62 -13.49
C GLY A 82 -2.40 -13.45 -13.85
N TYR A 83 -1.09 -13.65 -13.67
CA TYR A 83 -0.07 -12.64 -14.01
C TYR A 83 0.03 -12.36 -15.51
N GLN A 84 -0.36 -13.33 -16.36
CA GLN A 84 -0.30 -13.20 -17.81
C GLN A 84 -1.09 -12.00 -18.35
N THR A 85 -2.28 -11.74 -17.78
CA THR A 85 -3.12 -10.61 -18.19
C THR A 85 -2.44 -9.27 -17.93
N ASP A 86 -1.79 -9.12 -16.78
CA ASP A 86 -1.08 -7.90 -16.41
C ASP A 86 0.17 -7.70 -17.28
N VAL A 87 0.93 -8.76 -17.52
CA VAL A 87 2.11 -8.78 -18.40
C VAL A 87 1.74 -8.35 -19.83
N LEU A 88 0.70 -8.97 -20.42
CA LEU A 88 0.26 -8.65 -21.78
C LEU A 88 -0.25 -7.22 -21.91
N ALA A 89 -0.92 -6.70 -20.89
CA ALA A 89 -1.35 -5.30 -20.89
C ALA A 89 -0.15 -4.34 -20.87
N TYR A 90 0.87 -4.63 -20.07
CA TYR A 90 2.12 -3.87 -20.05
C TYR A 90 2.85 -3.92 -21.39
N VAL A 91 3.00 -5.10 -21.99
CA VAL A 91 3.63 -5.32 -23.31
C VAL A 91 2.89 -4.59 -24.43
N LYS A 92 1.55 -4.62 -24.42
CA LYS A 92 0.73 -3.85 -25.39
C LYS A 92 1.00 -2.35 -25.32
N VAL A 93 1.21 -1.81 -24.12
CA VAL A 93 1.59 -0.39 -23.96
C VAL A 93 2.99 -0.15 -24.50
N CYS A 94 3.98 -0.98 -24.16
CA CYS A 94 5.32 -0.87 -24.73
C CYS A 94 5.27 -0.80 -26.27
N LYS A 95 4.59 -1.75 -26.91
CA LYS A 95 4.42 -1.76 -28.37
C LYS A 95 3.73 -0.50 -28.91
N SER A 96 2.67 -0.04 -28.24
CA SER A 96 1.96 1.18 -28.67
C SER A 96 2.79 2.46 -28.54
N TRP A 97 3.85 2.42 -27.73
CA TRP A 97 4.81 3.52 -27.57
C TRP A 97 6.05 3.37 -28.47
N GLY A 98 6.15 2.26 -29.21
CA GLY A 98 7.30 1.94 -30.05
C GLY A 98 8.48 1.41 -29.26
N ILE A 99 8.26 0.92 -28.03
CA ILE A 99 9.31 0.37 -27.17
C ILE A 99 9.38 -1.14 -27.38
N HIS A 100 10.58 -1.62 -27.71
CA HIS A 100 10.87 -3.06 -27.74
C HIS A 100 11.04 -3.58 -26.31
N CYS A 101 10.26 -4.60 -25.97
CA CYS A 101 10.35 -5.28 -24.68
C CYS A 101 10.35 -6.80 -24.87
N TYR A 102 10.93 -7.50 -23.90
CA TYR A 102 11.23 -8.93 -23.99
C TYR A 102 10.66 -9.63 -22.78
N MET A 103 9.74 -10.57 -23.01
CA MET A 103 9.10 -11.33 -21.93
C MET A 103 9.91 -12.56 -21.57
N GLU A 104 10.17 -12.75 -20.28
CA GLU A 104 10.80 -13.95 -19.72
C GLU A 104 9.83 -14.61 -18.74
N ARG A 105 9.60 -15.90 -18.84
CA ARG A 105 8.97 -16.66 -17.76
C ARG A 105 9.95 -16.76 -16.60
N SER A 106 9.52 -16.36 -15.40
CA SER A 106 10.38 -16.34 -14.23
C SER A 106 10.97 -17.73 -13.89
N ARG A 107 12.01 -17.75 -13.09
CA ARG A 107 12.67 -19.00 -12.70
C ARG A 107 11.73 -19.96 -11.95
N SER A 108 10.80 -19.44 -11.16
CA SER A 108 9.78 -20.24 -10.44
C SER A 108 8.72 -20.83 -11.37
N GLY A 109 8.52 -20.24 -12.55
CA GLY A 109 7.42 -20.54 -13.46
C GLY A 109 6.10 -19.83 -13.11
N ASN A 110 6.00 -19.22 -11.94
CA ASN A 110 4.78 -18.59 -11.41
C ASN A 110 4.75 -17.07 -11.60
N GLY A 111 5.49 -16.56 -12.57
CA GLY A 111 5.57 -15.13 -12.85
C GLY A 111 6.31 -14.88 -14.16
N ALA A 112 6.50 -13.61 -14.48
CA ALA A 112 7.26 -13.16 -15.64
C ALA A 112 8.01 -11.86 -15.37
N HIS A 113 9.12 -11.71 -16.06
CA HIS A 113 9.87 -10.48 -16.17
C HIS A 113 9.65 -9.87 -17.57
N VAL A 114 9.44 -8.56 -17.62
CA VAL A 114 9.42 -7.82 -18.89
C VAL A 114 10.62 -6.89 -18.93
N TRP A 115 11.54 -7.19 -19.83
CA TRP A 115 12.83 -6.52 -19.98
C TRP A 115 12.77 -5.44 -21.06
N ILE A 116 13.37 -4.28 -20.79
CA ILE A 116 13.67 -3.23 -21.77
C ILE A 116 15.17 -2.93 -21.62
N PHE A 117 15.92 -3.04 -22.69
CA PHE A 117 17.37 -2.84 -22.66
C PHE A 117 17.75 -1.46 -23.21
N PHE A 118 18.71 -0.80 -22.58
CA PHE A 118 19.23 0.50 -23.00
C PHE A 118 20.54 0.34 -23.79
N GLY A 119 20.72 1.20 -24.79
CA GLY A 119 21.92 1.20 -25.62
C GLY A 119 23.17 1.71 -24.88
N GLN A 120 22.97 2.66 -23.97
CA GLN A 120 23.94 3.22 -23.04
C GLN A 120 23.33 3.24 -21.64
N PRO A 121 24.13 3.35 -20.57
CA PRO A 121 23.60 3.53 -19.23
C PRO A 121 22.74 4.79 -19.13
N VAL A 122 21.50 4.64 -18.67
CA VAL A 122 20.50 5.70 -18.49
C VAL A 122 20.35 5.97 -16.98
N PRO A 123 20.14 7.22 -16.53
CA PRO A 123 19.87 7.50 -15.12
C PRO A 123 18.70 6.63 -14.59
N ALA A 124 18.92 5.96 -13.45
CA ALA A 124 17.96 5.04 -12.88
C ALA A 124 16.60 5.71 -12.62
N VAL A 125 16.62 6.99 -12.26
CA VAL A 125 15.39 7.80 -12.11
C VAL A 125 14.58 7.89 -13.41
N LYS A 126 15.24 8.08 -14.58
CA LYS A 126 14.55 8.15 -15.88
C LYS A 126 13.98 6.80 -16.29
N ALA A 127 14.78 5.73 -16.16
CA ALA A 127 14.32 4.37 -16.45
C ALA A 127 13.08 4.00 -15.60
N ARG A 128 13.10 4.33 -14.32
CA ARG A 128 11.97 4.10 -13.43
C ARG A 128 10.75 4.94 -13.79
N LYS A 129 10.94 6.21 -14.13
CA LYS A 129 9.87 7.07 -14.64
C LYS A 129 9.20 6.45 -15.85
N LEU A 130 9.97 5.95 -16.81
CA LEU A 130 9.46 5.23 -17.97
C LEU A 130 8.64 3.99 -17.54
N GLY A 131 9.17 3.17 -16.66
CA GLY A 131 8.50 1.96 -16.18
C GLY A 131 7.15 2.24 -15.52
N PHE A 132 7.10 3.25 -14.64
CA PHE A 132 5.84 3.66 -14.00
C PHE A 132 4.85 4.29 -14.98
N ALA A 133 5.34 5.05 -15.96
CA ALA A 133 4.51 5.61 -17.00
C ALA A 133 3.82 4.50 -17.84
N LEU A 134 4.57 3.45 -18.19
CA LEU A 134 4.05 2.28 -18.88
C LEU A 134 3.01 1.52 -18.05
N LEU A 135 3.29 1.30 -16.75
CA LEU A 135 2.34 0.68 -15.82
C LEU A 135 1.05 1.51 -15.69
N THR A 136 1.18 2.82 -15.49
CA THR A 136 0.03 3.72 -15.37
C THR A 136 -0.86 3.64 -16.61
N HIS A 137 -0.25 3.71 -17.81
CA HIS A 137 -1.01 3.67 -19.05
C HIS A 137 -1.64 2.29 -19.31
N ALA A 138 -1.02 1.21 -18.85
CA ALA A 138 -1.63 -0.11 -18.88
C ALA A 138 -2.89 -0.18 -18.01
N MET A 139 -2.87 0.43 -16.80
CA MET A 139 -4.07 0.55 -15.94
C MET A 139 -5.19 1.36 -16.60
N GLU A 140 -4.85 2.47 -17.23
CA GLU A 140 -5.84 3.33 -17.91
C GLU A 140 -6.57 2.60 -19.03
N ARG A 141 -5.87 1.69 -19.73
CA ARG A 141 -6.46 0.90 -20.82
C ARG A 141 -7.23 -0.33 -20.38
N ASN A 142 -6.96 -0.84 -19.19
CA ASN A 142 -7.59 -2.04 -18.66
C ASN A 142 -8.01 -1.86 -17.21
N ALA A 143 -9.29 -1.55 -16.99
CA ALA A 143 -9.88 -1.34 -15.67
C ALA A 143 -9.77 -2.57 -14.73
N LYS A 144 -9.60 -3.78 -15.30
CA LYS A 144 -9.45 -5.04 -14.53
C LYS A 144 -8.04 -5.24 -13.98
N LEU A 145 -7.06 -4.46 -14.44
CA LEU A 145 -5.70 -4.53 -13.89
C LEU A 145 -5.67 -4.04 -12.46
N THR A 146 -5.37 -4.94 -11.54
CA THR A 146 -5.29 -4.64 -10.12
C THR A 146 -3.86 -4.41 -9.65
N PHE A 147 -2.85 -4.67 -10.49
CA PHE A 147 -1.42 -4.75 -10.13
C PHE A 147 -1.11 -5.73 -8.99
N LYS A 148 -2.01 -6.63 -8.64
CA LYS A 148 -1.74 -7.65 -7.62
C LYS A 148 -0.59 -8.56 -8.04
N SER A 149 -0.39 -8.79 -9.34
CA SER A 149 0.74 -9.55 -9.88
C SER A 149 2.02 -8.72 -9.99
N TYR A 150 1.94 -7.39 -10.13
CA TYR A 150 3.11 -6.55 -10.18
C TYR A 150 3.83 -6.53 -8.82
N ASP A 151 5.08 -6.96 -8.79
CA ASP A 151 5.91 -6.94 -7.59
C ASP A 151 6.78 -5.69 -7.53
N ARG A 152 7.61 -5.45 -8.55
CA ARG A 152 8.55 -4.32 -8.57
C ARG A 152 9.09 -4.01 -9.96
N LEU A 153 9.77 -2.85 -10.05
CA LEU A 153 10.68 -2.52 -11.16
C LEU A 153 12.13 -2.71 -10.71
N PHE A 154 12.97 -3.11 -11.65
CA PHE A 154 14.42 -3.04 -11.52
C PHE A 154 14.96 -2.04 -12.57
N PRO A 155 15.61 -0.93 -12.13
CA PRO A 155 15.90 -0.55 -10.75
C PRO A 155 14.64 -0.15 -9.97
N ASN A 156 14.59 -0.44 -8.67
CA ASN A 156 13.49 0.00 -7.79
C ASN A 156 13.85 1.25 -6.99
N GLN A 157 15.05 1.77 -7.14
CA GLN A 157 15.61 2.94 -6.46
C GLN A 157 16.18 3.92 -7.48
N ASP A 158 16.23 5.20 -7.12
CA ASP A 158 16.83 6.24 -7.97
C ASP A 158 18.34 6.32 -7.80
N TYR A 159 18.83 5.92 -6.61
CA TYR A 159 20.23 6.01 -6.21
C TYR A 159 20.70 4.71 -5.56
N LEU A 160 21.98 4.39 -5.71
CA LEU A 160 22.58 3.25 -5.02
C LEU A 160 22.67 3.55 -3.51
N PRO A 161 22.20 2.64 -2.64
CA PRO A 161 22.33 2.78 -1.20
C PRO A 161 23.81 2.84 -0.79
N GLU A 162 24.15 3.67 0.20
CA GLU A 162 25.50 3.76 0.73
C GLU A 162 25.94 2.40 1.31
N GLY A 163 27.09 1.91 0.89
CA GLY A 163 27.60 0.58 1.26
C GLY A 163 26.81 -0.60 0.72
N GLY A 164 25.69 -0.39 0.01
CA GLY A 164 24.85 -1.42 -0.60
C GLY A 164 25.14 -1.62 -2.08
N LEU A 165 24.55 -2.68 -2.65
CA LEU A 165 24.64 -3.01 -4.08
C LEU A 165 23.32 -2.80 -4.82
N GLY A 166 22.28 -2.36 -4.12
CA GLY A 166 20.94 -2.22 -4.68
C GLY A 166 20.21 -3.56 -4.81
N ASN A 167 19.15 -3.56 -5.60
CA ASN A 167 18.34 -4.76 -5.83
C ASN A 167 18.90 -5.60 -6.96
N LEU A 168 18.85 -6.92 -6.75
CA LEU A 168 19.33 -7.95 -7.66
C LEU A 168 18.15 -8.58 -8.39
N VAL A 169 18.25 -8.74 -9.71
CA VAL A 169 17.37 -9.58 -10.52
C VAL A 169 18.15 -10.79 -11.01
N ALA A 170 17.56 -11.99 -10.93
CA ALA A 170 18.18 -13.21 -11.46
C ALA A 170 18.23 -13.12 -12.98
N LEU A 171 19.37 -13.49 -13.57
CA LEU A 171 19.50 -13.54 -15.03
C LEU A 171 18.69 -14.68 -15.63
N PRO A 172 18.16 -14.48 -16.86
CA PRO A 172 17.49 -15.51 -17.63
C PRO A 172 18.39 -16.70 -18.00
N LEU A 173 17.77 -17.76 -18.49
CA LEU A 173 18.41 -18.97 -19.05
C LEU A 173 19.16 -19.84 -18.03
N GLN A 174 18.83 -19.77 -16.75
CA GLN A 174 19.39 -20.65 -15.74
C GLN A 174 19.08 -22.11 -16.06
N GLY A 175 20.12 -22.97 -16.10
CA GLY A 175 20.06 -24.31 -16.69
C GLY A 175 19.06 -25.27 -16.07
N GLN A 176 18.89 -25.31 -14.74
CA GLN A 176 17.88 -26.17 -14.10
C GLN A 176 16.44 -25.67 -14.38
N ALA A 177 16.20 -24.38 -14.24
CA ALA A 177 14.89 -23.80 -14.51
C ALA A 177 14.49 -23.97 -15.98
N ARG A 178 15.47 -23.82 -16.90
CA ARG A 178 15.26 -24.01 -18.32
C ARG A 178 14.83 -25.44 -18.68
N LYS A 179 15.35 -26.48 -18.00
CA LYS A 179 14.89 -27.86 -18.18
C LYS A 179 13.40 -28.04 -17.81
N LEU A 180 12.86 -27.19 -16.96
CA LEU A 180 11.46 -27.15 -16.57
C LEU A 180 10.61 -26.21 -17.43
N GLY A 181 11.20 -25.61 -18.48
CA GLY A 181 10.55 -24.63 -19.32
C GLY A 181 10.45 -23.22 -18.69
N ASN A 182 11.19 -22.96 -17.61
CA ASN A 182 11.23 -21.68 -16.90
C ASN A 182 12.55 -20.93 -17.18
N SER A 183 12.65 -19.66 -16.73
CA SER A 183 13.83 -18.80 -17.00
C SER A 183 14.15 -18.71 -18.49
N VAL A 184 13.13 -18.64 -19.33
CA VAL A 184 13.21 -18.61 -20.81
C VAL A 184 12.39 -17.46 -21.37
N PHE A 185 12.84 -16.88 -22.47
CA PHE A 185 12.05 -15.89 -23.20
C PHE A 185 10.88 -16.57 -23.92
N VAL A 186 9.73 -15.91 -23.86
CA VAL A 186 8.45 -16.41 -24.36
C VAL A 186 7.78 -15.39 -25.25
N ASP A 187 6.90 -15.84 -26.13
CA ASP A 187 6.01 -15.01 -26.93
C ASP A 187 4.76 -14.57 -26.15
N GLU A 188 3.83 -13.88 -26.80
CA GLU A 188 2.59 -13.39 -26.20
C GLU A 188 1.60 -14.49 -25.81
N ASP A 189 1.76 -15.69 -26.33
CA ASP A 189 1.02 -16.88 -25.91
C ASP A 189 1.75 -17.65 -24.78
N PHE A 190 2.80 -17.05 -24.22
CA PHE A 190 3.69 -17.64 -23.23
C PHE A 190 4.35 -18.95 -23.68
N VAL A 191 4.53 -19.12 -24.98
CA VAL A 191 5.29 -20.25 -25.56
C VAL A 191 6.76 -19.86 -25.65
N ALA A 192 7.64 -20.74 -25.18
CA ALA A 192 9.08 -20.49 -25.21
C ALA A 192 9.63 -20.49 -26.63
N PHE A 193 10.46 -19.50 -26.98
CA PHE A 193 11.19 -19.50 -28.25
C PHE A 193 12.12 -20.72 -28.34
N LYS A 194 12.12 -21.38 -29.47
CA LYS A 194 12.99 -22.58 -29.69
C LYS A 194 14.47 -22.19 -29.67
N ASP A 195 14.81 -21.10 -30.31
CA ASP A 195 16.17 -20.54 -30.33
C ASP A 195 16.22 -19.25 -29.44
N GLN A 196 16.55 -19.45 -28.19
CA GLN A 196 16.68 -18.37 -27.19
C GLN A 196 17.84 -17.43 -27.52
N TRP A 197 18.93 -17.95 -28.09
CA TRP A 197 20.11 -17.17 -28.45
C TRP A 197 19.87 -16.32 -29.69
N GLY A 198 19.26 -16.88 -30.72
CA GLY A 198 18.85 -16.14 -31.90
C GLY A 198 17.84 -15.04 -31.57
N TYR A 199 16.95 -15.27 -30.61
CA TYR A 199 16.04 -14.24 -30.10
C TYR A 199 16.78 -13.12 -29.40
N LEU A 200 17.74 -13.41 -28.52
CA LEU A 200 18.55 -12.41 -27.80
C LEU A 200 19.48 -11.61 -28.72
N GLN A 201 19.94 -12.20 -29.83
CA GLN A 201 20.77 -11.47 -30.82
C GLN A 201 19.99 -10.35 -31.53
N GLN A 202 18.65 -10.44 -31.55
CA GLN A 202 17.74 -9.46 -32.18
C GLN A 202 17.27 -8.38 -31.23
N VAL A 203 17.85 -8.27 -30.02
CA VAL A 203 17.46 -7.26 -29.03
C VAL A 203 17.72 -5.86 -29.56
N VAL A 204 16.64 -5.08 -29.69
CA VAL A 204 16.67 -3.65 -29.99
C VAL A 204 16.74 -2.88 -28.68
N LYS A 205 17.72 -2.00 -28.58
CA LYS A 205 17.98 -1.22 -27.37
C LYS A 205 17.40 0.17 -27.51
N VAL A 206 16.88 0.73 -26.43
CA VAL A 206 16.30 2.08 -26.35
C VAL A 206 17.40 3.07 -25.97
N SER A 207 17.47 4.23 -26.62
CA SER A 207 18.42 5.30 -26.26
C SER A 207 17.87 6.18 -25.14
N GLU A 208 18.74 6.96 -24.49
CA GLU A 208 18.32 7.94 -23.48
C GLU A 208 17.44 9.03 -24.08
N GLU A 209 17.77 9.48 -25.31
CA GLU A 209 16.99 10.50 -26.05
C GLU A 209 15.56 9.99 -26.36
N GLU A 210 15.41 8.70 -26.70
CA GLU A 210 14.11 8.09 -26.89
C GLU A 210 13.31 8.05 -25.60
N VAL A 211 13.95 7.73 -24.46
CA VAL A 211 13.32 7.79 -23.13
C VAL A 211 12.84 9.21 -22.83
N ASP A 212 13.70 10.22 -23.02
CA ASP A 212 13.35 11.63 -22.77
C ASP A 212 12.20 12.10 -23.68
N ALA A 213 12.25 11.76 -24.97
CA ALA A 213 11.20 12.10 -25.92
C ALA A 213 9.85 11.44 -25.55
N LEU A 214 9.87 10.19 -25.08
CA LEU A 214 8.67 9.47 -24.63
C LEU A 214 8.08 10.11 -23.36
N LEU A 215 8.91 10.43 -22.38
CA LEU A 215 8.47 11.08 -21.15
C LEU A 215 7.88 12.46 -21.43
N GLN A 216 8.51 13.25 -22.29
CA GLN A 216 8.03 14.58 -22.69
C GLN A 216 6.71 14.51 -23.47
N ARG A 217 6.64 13.66 -24.51
CA ARG A 217 5.45 13.54 -25.40
C ARG A 217 4.21 13.08 -24.66
N LYS A 218 4.37 12.30 -23.60
CA LYS A 218 3.24 11.72 -22.84
C LYS A 218 2.79 12.57 -21.67
N GLY A 219 3.50 13.66 -21.34
CA GLY A 219 3.12 14.57 -20.24
C GLY A 219 2.92 13.87 -18.91
N LEU A 220 3.64 12.75 -18.69
CA LEU A 220 3.36 11.86 -17.61
C LEU A 220 3.95 12.37 -16.31
N SER A 221 3.08 12.73 -15.40
CA SER A 221 3.41 12.75 -13.99
C SER A 221 3.81 11.33 -13.59
N THR A 222 4.96 11.19 -13.11
CA THR A 222 5.85 10.07 -13.30
C THR A 222 5.82 9.07 -12.16
N ASP A 223 4.97 9.25 -11.17
CA ASP A 223 4.80 8.32 -10.07
C ASP A 223 3.30 8.12 -9.74
N ILE A 224 2.91 6.87 -9.57
CA ILE A 224 1.67 6.53 -8.85
C ILE A 224 1.86 7.10 -7.44
N GLY A 225 1.08 8.12 -7.07
CA GLY A 225 1.20 8.84 -5.78
C GLY A 225 1.92 10.19 -5.84
N GLU A 226 2.42 10.64 -6.98
CA GLU A 226 2.70 12.06 -7.20
C GLU A 226 1.39 12.77 -7.58
N LEU A 227 0.70 13.27 -6.59
CA LEU A 227 -0.11 14.47 -6.77
C LEU A 227 0.86 15.55 -7.22
N SER A 228 0.58 16.19 -8.34
CA SER A 228 1.40 17.23 -8.95
C SER A 228 1.69 18.37 -7.96
N THR A 229 2.75 18.20 -7.16
CA THR A 229 3.36 19.29 -6.43
C THR A 229 4.58 19.69 -7.22
N THR A 230 4.40 20.75 -8.02
CA THR A 230 5.46 21.62 -8.53
C THR A 230 6.72 20.87 -9.00
N SER A 231 6.64 20.20 -10.16
CA SER A 231 7.80 20.15 -11.03
C SER A 231 8.06 21.60 -11.49
N GLU A 232 9.31 21.99 -11.63
CA GLU A 232 9.73 23.19 -12.36
C GLU A 232 9.28 23.08 -13.83
N THR A 233 7.97 23.13 -14.07
CA THR A 233 7.40 23.23 -15.40
C THR A 233 7.44 24.72 -15.74
N VAL A 234 8.22 25.03 -16.78
CA VAL A 234 8.12 26.34 -17.42
C VAL A 234 6.65 26.65 -17.67
N PRO A 235 6.10 27.79 -17.23
CA PRO A 235 4.67 28.06 -17.13
C PRO A 235 3.89 27.92 -18.44
N TRP A 236 4.57 27.86 -19.58
CA TRP A 236 3.98 27.74 -20.94
C TRP A 236 4.01 26.30 -21.52
N LYS A 237 4.49 25.31 -20.79
CA LYS A 237 4.43 23.89 -21.15
C LYS A 237 3.61 23.12 -20.12
N VAL A 238 2.30 23.26 -20.17
CA VAL A 238 1.40 22.39 -19.42
C VAL A 238 1.45 21.01 -20.07
N PRO A 239 1.84 19.93 -19.37
CA PRO A 239 1.72 18.59 -19.90
C PRO A 239 0.23 18.33 -20.16
N GLU A 240 -0.15 17.86 -21.35
CA GLU A 240 -1.48 17.31 -21.59
C GLU A 240 -1.65 16.02 -20.77
N VAL A 241 -1.99 16.17 -19.50
CA VAL A 241 -2.63 15.10 -18.76
C VAL A 241 -3.94 14.85 -19.49
N GLN A 242 -4.18 13.64 -19.98
CA GLN A 242 -5.45 13.31 -20.62
C GLN A 242 -6.54 13.55 -19.57
N ALA A 243 -7.18 14.72 -19.66
CA ALA A 243 -8.20 15.14 -18.72
C ALA A 243 -9.34 14.10 -18.74
N VAL A 244 -9.80 13.73 -17.55
CA VAL A 244 -11.04 12.98 -17.42
C VAL A 244 -12.17 13.85 -17.93
N THR A 245 -13.03 13.30 -18.75
CA THR A 245 -14.14 14.03 -19.39
C THR A 245 -15.47 13.41 -19.02
N ARG A 246 -16.57 14.10 -19.26
CA ARG A 246 -17.93 13.59 -19.02
C ARG A 246 -18.18 12.21 -19.66
N TYR A 247 -17.58 11.93 -20.80
CA TYR A 247 -17.74 10.67 -21.54
C TYR A 247 -17.03 9.47 -20.87
N ASP A 248 -16.16 9.72 -19.93
CA ASP A 248 -15.47 8.69 -19.14
C ASP A 248 -16.34 8.10 -18.02
N PHE A 249 -17.55 8.65 -17.82
CA PHE A 249 -18.52 8.25 -16.79
C PHE A 249 -19.84 7.76 -17.39
N PRO A 250 -20.61 6.94 -16.65
CA PRO A 250 -22.00 6.64 -16.99
C PRO A 250 -22.87 7.90 -16.85
N LYS A 251 -24.13 7.84 -17.34
CA LYS A 251 -25.07 8.98 -17.24
C LYS A 251 -25.33 9.42 -15.79
N THR A 252 -25.47 8.45 -14.91
CA THR A 252 -25.68 8.66 -13.47
C THR A 252 -24.84 7.66 -12.68
N MET A 253 -24.41 8.03 -11.47
CA MET A 253 -23.67 7.18 -10.56
C MET A 253 -24.38 7.08 -9.22
N SER A 254 -24.42 5.87 -8.63
CA SER A 254 -24.87 5.67 -7.26
C SER A 254 -23.67 5.29 -6.39
N ILE A 255 -23.21 6.24 -5.58
CA ILE A 255 -22.10 6.04 -4.65
C ILE A 255 -22.66 5.54 -3.33
N VAL A 256 -22.02 4.51 -2.75
CA VAL A 256 -22.39 4.01 -1.43
C VAL A 256 -21.39 4.51 -0.40
N ARG A 257 -21.90 5.17 0.63
CA ARG A 257 -21.15 5.63 1.79
C ARG A 257 -21.39 4.66 2.95
N SER A 258 -20.34 4.00 3.43
CA SER A 258 -20.40 3.07 4.56
C SER A 258 -19.08 3.09 5.35
N ASN A 259 -18.51 1.94 5.69
CA ASN A 259 -17.15 1.83 6.23
C ASN A 259 -16.08 2.40 5.28
N ARG A 260 -16.39 2.51 3.99
CA ARG A 260 -15.62 3.12 2.91
C ARG A 260 -16.56 3.85 1.95
N ILE A 261 -15.99 4.51 0.96
CA ILE A 261 -16.71 5.04 -0.20
C ILE A 261 -16.61 4.01 -1.33
N TYR A 262 -17.76 3.55 -1.80
CA TYR A 262 -17.84 2.55 -2.87
C TYR A 262 -18.32 3.22 -4.15
N VAL A 263 -17.45 3.23 -5.14
CA VAL A 263 -17.71 3.78 -6.49
C VAL A 263 -17.96 2.61 -7.44
N PRO A 264 -19.13 2.53 -8.11
CA PRO A 264 -19.43 1.43 -9.01
C PRO A 264 -18.47 1.42 -10.22
N LEU A 265 -18.02 0.22 -10.62
CA LEU A 265 -17.12 0.05 -11.76
C LEU A 265 -17.85 0.09 -13.11
N LYS A 266 -19.14 -0.23 -13.12
CA LYS A 266 -19.93 -0.34 -14.35
C LYS A 266 -20.05 1.00 -15.06
N GLY A 267 -19.58 1.05 -16.32
CA GLY A 267 -19.66 2.24 -17.17
C GLY A 267 -18.63 3.33 -16.84
N VAL A 268 -17.67 3.05 -15.95
CA VAL A 268 -16.58 3.97 -15.62
C VAL A 268 -15.34 3.60 -16.43
N SER A 269 -14.69 4.58 -17.06
CA SER A 269 -13.49 4.33 -17.85
C SER A 269 -12.28 4.00 -16.97
N GLY A 270 -11.28 3.33 -17.57
CA GLY A 270 -10.00 3.06 -16.88
C GLY A 270 -9.26 4.31 -16.43
N LYS A 271 -9.46 5.46 -17.11
CA LYS A 271 -8.88 6.76 -16.75
C LYS A 271 -9.41 7.26 -15.41
N VAL A 272 -10.74 7.23 -15.24
CA VAL A 272 -11.41 7.61 -13.98
C VAL A 272 -10.95 6.71 -12.84
N LEU A 273 -10.91 5.39 -13.06
CA LEU A 273 -10.47 4.43 -12.05
C LEU A 273 -9.01 4.65 -11.67
N SER A 274 -8.14 4.95 -12.64
CA SER A 274 -6.75 5.29 -12.38
C SER A 274 -6.64 6.58 -11.56
N HIS A 275 -7.43 7.59 -11.89
CA HIS A 275 -7.49 8.85 -11.15
C HIS A 275 -7.93 8.63 -9.69
N LEU A 276 -9.03 7.90 -9.48
CA LEU A 276 -9.54 7.60 -8.14
C LEU A 276 -8.57 6.76 -7.29
N LYS A 277 -7.89 5.80 -7.90
CA LYS A 277 -6.82 5.03 -7.22
C LYS A 277 -5.67 5.94 -6.78
N ARG A 278 -5.31 6.94 -7.58
CA ARG A 278 -4.27 7.93 -7.20
C ARG A 278 -4.71 8.79 -6.02
N VAL A 279 -5.97 9.23 -5.98
CA VAL A 279 -6.53 9.99 -4.83
C VAL A 279 -6.37 9.21 -3.53
N ALA A 280 -6.52 7.88 -3.56
CA ALA A 280 -6.35 7.01 -2.40
C ALA A 280 -4.92 6.47 -2.25
N SER A 281 -3.93 7.09 -2.88
CA SER A 281 -2.53 6.64 -2.84
C SER A 281 -1.62 7.78 -2.41
N PHE A 282 -0.58 7.46 -1.64
CA PHE A 282 0.39 8.46 -1.18
C PHE A 282 1.80 7.88 -1.13
N ARG A 283 2.78 8.78 -1.18
CA ARG A 283 4.20 8.42 -1.05
C ARG A 283 4.47 7.82 0.32
N ASN A 284 5.17 6.70 0.36
CA ASN A 284 5.56 6.09 1.62
C ASN A 284 6.72 6.89 2.27
N PRO A 285 6.48 7.61 3.39
CA PRO A 285 7.53 8.43 4.00
C PRO A 285 8.76 7.62 4.41
N GLU A 286 8.57 6.37 4.84
CA GLU A 286 9.68 5.48 5.24
C GLU A 286 10.59 5.17 4.03
N PHE A 287 9.99 4.90 2.87
CA PHE A 287 10.74 4.65 1.65
C PHE A 287 11.64 5.85 1.32
N TYR A 288 11.05 7.05 1.26
CA TYR A 288 11.78 8.25 0.87
C TYR A 288 12.81 8.70 1.92
N ALA A 289 12.49 8.53 3.20
CA ALA A 289 13.46 8.80 4.28
C ALA A 289 14.68 7.89 4.16
N LYS A 290 14.46 6.58 3.97
CA LYS A 290 15.56 5.62 3.77
C LYS A 290 16.33 5.87 2.47
N GLN A 291 15.63 6.20 1.39
CA GLN A 291 16.26 6.56 0.11
C GLN A 291 17.13 7.80 0.26
N GLY A 292 16.65 8.85 0.93
CA GLY A 292 17.42 10.08 1.18
C GLY A 292 18.67 9.84 2.02
N MET A 293 18.60 8.91 2.98
CA MET A 293 19.74 8.46 3.79
C MET A 293 20.61 7.41 3.05
N ARG A 294 20.34 7.09 1.80
CA ARG A 294 20.99 6.02 1.02
C ARG A 294 20.99 4.65 1.72
N LEU A 295 19.93 4.39 2.51
CA LEU A 295 19.70 3.09 3.16
C LEU A 295 18.92 2.16 2.25
N SER A 296 18.99 0.84 2.51
CA SER A 296 18.24 -0.14 1.74
C SER A 296 16.72 0.06 1.89
N THR A 297 16.01 0.12 0.76
CA THR A 297 14.54 0.18 0.69
C THR A 297 13.92 -1.16 0.33
N TYR A 298 14.68 -2.25 0.48
CA TYR A 298 14.21 -3.61 0.21
C TYR A 298 12.95 -3.94 1.04
N ASN A 299 11.93 -4.48 0.38
CA ASN A 299 10.61 -4.78 0.95
C ASN A 299 9.81 -3.57 1.48
N ILE A 300 10.21 -2.34 1.17
CA ILE A 300 9.44 -1.15 1.52
C ILE A 300 8.79 -0.64 0.24
N PRO A 301 7.45 -0.64 0.15
CA PRO A 301 6.77 -0.10 -1.02
C PRO A 301 6.98 1.41 -1.10
N ARG A 302 7.19 1.92 -2.31
CA ARG A 302 7.37 3.35 -2.56
C ARG A 302 6.08 4.14 -2.35
N VAL A 303 4.97 3.54 -2.75
CA VAL A 303 3.62 4.12 -2.69
C VAL A 303 2.73 3.20 -1.86
N ILE A 304 1.98 3.78 -0.98
CA ILE A 304 0.92 3.09 -0.24
C ILE A 304 -0.39 3.41 -0.96
N SER A 305 -1.08 2.38 -1.46
CA SER A 305 -2.40 2.50 -2.05
C SER A 305 -3.45 1.95 -1.09
N CYS A 306 -4.41 2.80 -0.74
CA CYS A 306 -5.54 2.45 0.11
C CYS A 306 -6.81 2.14 -0.69
N ALA A 307 -6.75 2.22 -2.03
CA ALA A 307 -7.82 1.81 -2.92
C ALA A 307 -7.86 0.28 -3.07
N GLU A 308 -9.05 -0.29 -3.09
CA GLU A 308 -9.26 -1.72 -3.29
C GLU A 308 -10.31 -1.94 -4.38
N VAL A 309 -10.00 -2.77 -5.37
CA VAL A 309 -10.94 -3.16 -6.41
C VAL A 309 -11.68 -4.41 -5.94
N LEU A 310 -12.97 -4.28 -5.78
CA LEU A 310 -13.90 -5.37 -5.52
C LEU A 310 -14.57 -5.78 -6.85
N GLU A 311 -15.41 -6.82 -6.82
CA GLU A 311 -16.05 -7.35 -8.03
C GLU A 311 -16.76 -6.26 -8.84
N ASP A 312 -17.62 -5.46 -8.20
CA ASP A 312 -18.45 -4.43 -8.84
C ASP A 312 -18.10 -3.00 -8.43
N TYR A 313 -17.18 -2.80 -7.47
CA TYR A 313 -16.90 -1.52 -6.85
C TYR A 313 -15.41 -1.24 -6.70
N LEU A 314 -15.04 0.04 -6.81
CA LEU A 314 -13.80 0.55 -6.27
C LEU A 314 -14.08 1.07 -4.85
N ALA A 315 -13.46 0.44 -3.85
CA ALA A 315 -13.55 0.84 -2.46
C ALA A 315 -12.40 1.80 -2.12
N LEU A 316 -12.75 3.01 -1.68
CA LEU A 316 -11.83 4.07 -1.29
C LEU A 316 -11.96 4.38 0.21
N PRO A 317 -10.90 4.85 0.87
CA PRO A 317 -11.02 5.39 2.22
C PRO A 317 -12.08 6.49 2.32
N ARG A 318 -12.72 6.61 3.47
CA ARG A 318 -13.78 7.63 3.72
C ARG A 318 -13.28 9.05 3.46
N GLY A 319 -12.02 9.36 3.81
CA GLY A 319 -11.40 10.66 3.56
C GLY A 319 -11.23 11.04 2.09
N CYS A 320 -11.50 10.13 1.14
CA CYS A 320 -11.46 10.42 -0.29
C CYS A 320 -12.81 10.91 -0.84
N GLU A 321 -13.86 11.03 -0.01
CA GLU A 321 -15.21 11.38 -0.47
C GLU A 321 -15.24 12.72 -1.20
N ASP A 322 -14.70 13.77 -0.59
CA ASP A 322 -14.72 15.11 -1.19
C ASP A 322 -14.05 15.10 -2.58
N ALA A 323 -12.90 14.46 -2.71
CA ALA A 323 -12.21 14.35 -3.99
C ALA A 323 -12.99 13.55 -5.05
N VAL A 324 -13.76 12.53 -4.62
CA VAL A 324 -14.67 11.81 -5.52
C VAL A 324 -15.79 12.71 -6.00
N LEU A 325 -16.42 13.44 -5.08
CA LEU A 325 -17.54 14.35 -5.39
C LEU A 325 -17.06 15.54 -6.24
N GLU A 326 -15.91 16.11 -5.95
CA GLU A 326 -15.29 17.16 -6.77
C GLU A 326 -15.03 16.69 -8.19
N LEU A 327 -14.51 15.47 -8.37
CA LEU A 327 -14.29 14.88 -9.70
C LEU A 327 -15.60 14.73 -10.47
N LEU A 328 -16.67 14.29 -9.81
CA LEU A 328 -17.99 14.14 -10.45
C LEU A 328 -18.60 15.49 -10.82
N ASN A 329 -18.53 16.47 -9.90
CA ASN A 329 -19.04 17.81 -10.11
C ASN A 329 -18.29 18.54 -11.24
N ALA A 330 -16.95 18.44 -11.27
CA ALA A 330 -16.11 19.02 -12.32
C ALA A 330 -16.42 18.47 -13.73
N ASN A 331 -16.96 17.26 -13.80
CA ASN A 331 -17.35 16.61 -15.05
C ASN A 331 -18.87 16.59 -15.28
N GLU A 332 -19.65 17.33 -14.50
CA GLU A 332 -21.11 17.43 -14.61
C GLU A 332 -21.82 16.06 -14.58
N VAL A 333 -21.30 15.13 -13.77
CA VAL A 333 -21.88 13.79 -13.61
C VAL A 333 -22.98 13.83 -12.56
N ALA A 334 -24.20 13.45 -12.94
CA ALA A 334 -25.28 13.29 -11.96
C ALA A 334 -24.99 12.08 -11.06
N TYR A 335 -25.09 12.26 -9.75
CA TYR A 335 -24.90 11.20 -8.79
C TYR A 335 -25.93 11.21 -7.66
N SER A 336 -26.09 10.07 -7.01
CA SER A 336 -26.79 9.89 -5.75
C SER A 336 -25.86 9.24 -4.72
N ILE A 337 -26.08 9.56 -3.46
CA ILE A 337 -25.34 8.96 -2.34
C ILE A 337 -26.30 8.09 -1.56
N GLN A 338 -26.00 6.79 -1.47
CA GLN A 338 -26.68 5.85 -0.61
C GLN A 338 -25.88 5.74 0.70
N ASP A 339 -26.44 6.24 1.80
CA ASP A 339 -25.78 6.26 3.10
C ASP A 339 -26.14 4.99 3.90
N GLU A 340 -25.20 4.06 3.96
CA GLU A 340 -25.27 2.77 4.66
C GLU A 340 -24.40 2.77 5.93
N ARG A 341 -24.10 3.95 6.47
CA ARG A 341 -23.36 4.04 7.72
C ARG A 341 -24.22 3.68 8.91
N GLU A 342 -23.59 3.12 9.94
CA GLU A 342 -24.24 2.81 11.22
C GLU A 342 -24.45 4.13 12.00
N LYS A 343 -25.71 4.46 12.24
CA LYS A 343 -26.10 5.67 12.98
C LYS A 343 -25.99 5.48 14.49
N GLY A 344 -25.96 4.23 14.92
CA GLY A 344 -25.90 3.85 16.30
C GLY A 344 -27.19 4.04 17.08
N GLN A 345 -27.10 3.75 18.36
CA GLN A 345 -28.19 3.92 19.32
C GLN A 345 -28.09 5.29 19.98
N VAL A 346 -29.22 6.01 20.06
CA VAL A 346 -29.29 7.27 20.80
C VAL A 346 -29.19 6.99 22.29
N LEU A 347 -28.36 7.74 22.98
CA LEU A 347 -28.13 7.66 24.43
C LEU A 347 -28.57 8.93 25.14
N THR A 348 -29.07 8.79 26.37
CA THR A 348 -29.21 9.90 27.30
C THR A 348 -27.93 10.00 28.11
N VAL A 349 -27.09 10.95 27.72
CA VAL A 349 -25.78 11.20 28.34
C VAL A 349 -25.57 12.65 28.63
N HIS A 350 -24.86 12.94 29.72
CA HIS A 350 -24.53 14.28 30.16
C HIS A 350 -23.07 14.39 30.56
N PHE A 351 -22.42 15.45 30.15
CA PHE A 351 -21.03 15.73 30.57
C PHE A 351 -21.04 16.29 32.00
N LYS A 352 -20.27 15.68 32.87
CA LYS A 352 -20.07 16.14 34.24
C LYS A 352 -18.82 17.02 34.32
N GLY A 353 -19.02 18.29 34.62
CA GLY A 353 -17.93 19.24 34.74
C GLY A 353 -17.99 20.35 33.68
N GLN A 354 -16.86 20.98 33.46
CA GLN A 354 -16.72 22.07 32.51
C GLN A 354 -15.48 21.87 31.64
N LEU A 355 -15.65 21.91 30.34
CA LEU A 355 -14.55 21.94 29.40
C LEU A 355 -13.82 23.28 29.46
N HIS A 356 -12.49 23.25 29.34
CA HIS A 356 -11.74 24.47 29.09
C HIS A 356 -12.10 25.06 27.72
N GLU A 357 -11.85 26.36 27.53
CA GLU A 357 -12.24 27.08 26.31
C GLU A 357 -11.73 26.40 25.04
N GLU A 358 -10.44 26.00 25.01
CA GLU A 358 -9.83 25.30 23.87
C GLU A 358 -10.45 23.91 23.62
N GLN A 359 -10.85 23.20 24.69
CA GLN A 359 -11.51 21.89 24.58
C GLN A 359 -12.93 22.05 24.05
N ALA A 360 -13.67 23.04 24.54
CA ALA A 360 -15.02 23.36 24.07
C ALA A 360 -15.01 23.76 22.60
N GLU A 361 -14.01 24.55 22.18
CA GLU A 361 -13.82 24.93 20.79
C GLU A 361 -13.53 23.69 19.93
N ALA A 362 -12.64 22.78 20.39
CA ALA A 362 -12.33 21.55 19.68
C ALA A 362 -13.59 20.66 19.51
N VAL A 363 -14.42 20.53 20.54
CA VAL A 363 -15.70 19.81 20.45
C VAL A 363 -16.61 20.48 19.44
N ARG A 364 -16.74 21.82 19.47
CA ARG A 364 -17.57 22.57 18.54
C ARG A 364 -17.17 22.37 17.09
N VAL A 365 -15.86 22.36 16.80
CA VAL A 365 -15.34 22.11 15.45
C VAL A 365 -15.60 20.66 15.04
N LEU A 366 -15.28 19.68 15.89
CA LEU A 366 -15.51 18.26 15.59
C LEU A 366 -16.99 17.92 15.38
N MET A 367 -17.92 18.64 16.04
CA MET A 367 -19.36 18.46 15.83
C MET A 367 -19.83 18.81 14.42
N GLN A 368 -19.06 19.60 13.66
CA GLN A 368 -19.39 19.99 12.28
C GLN A 368 -19.01 18.92 11.26
N HIS A 369 -18.24 17.89 11.67
CA HIS A 369 -17.69 16.87 10.77
C HIS A 369 -18.05 15.47 11.25
N ASP A 370 -18.28 14.54 10.32
CA ASP A 370 -18.54 13.13 10.64
C ASP A 370 -17.23 12.38 10.95
N GLN A 371 -16.10 12.89 10.50
CA GLN A 371 -14.78 12.33 10.76
C GLN A 371 -13.75 13.44 11.01
N GLY A 372 -12.77 13.14 11.87
CA GLY A 372 -11.74 14.13 12.19
C GLY A 372 -10.62 13.59 13.06
N ILE A 373 -9.55 14.35 13.15
CA ILE A 373 -8.39 14.04 14.02
C ILE A 373 -8.16 15.21 14.95
N LEU A 374 -8.25 14.95 16.26
CA LEU A 374 -7.86 15.91 17.29
C LEU A 374 -6.36 15.78 17.55
N ASN A 375 -5.59 16.74 17.07
CA ASN A 375 -4.16 16.84 17.38
C ASN A 375 -3.96 17.88 18.49
N GLY A 376 -3.71 17.42 19.69
CA GLY A 376 -3.46 18.28 20.87
C GLY A 376 -2.09 18.01 21.48
N THR A 377 -1.50 19.01 22.12
CA THR A 377 -0.24 18.88 22.87
C THR A 377 -0.39 17.91 24.04
N THR A 378 0.73 17.53 24.65
CA THR A 378 0.71 16.79 25.92
C THR A 378 -0.02 17.63 26.98
N ALA A 379 -0.89 16.99 27.75
CA ALA A 379 -1.74 17.64 28.76
C ALA A 379 -2.90 18.51 28.24
N PHE A 380 -3.19 18.58 26.92
CA PHE A 380 -4.38 19.23 26.38
C PHE A 380 -5.69 18.68 26.98
N GLY A 381 -5.69 17.44 27.43
CA GLY A 381 -6.89 16.76 27.93
C GLY A 381 -7.72 16.11 26.81
N LYS A 382 -7.08 15.56 25.78
CA LYS A 382 -7.73 14.88 24.62
C LYS A 382 -8.83 13.90 25.04
N THR A 383 -8.61 13.12 26.10
CA THR A 383 -9.60 12.17 26.62
C THR A 383 -10.85 12.86 27.12
N VAL A 384 -10.70 13.96 27.85
CA VAL A 384 -11.84 14.75 28.40
C VAL A 384 -12.60 15.43 27.25
N THR A 385 -11.90 15.96 26.26
CA THR A 385 -12.48 16.53 25.04
C THR A 385 -13.30 15.49 24.27
N ALA A 386 -12.77 14.28 24.13
CA ALA A 386 -13.49 13.19 23.46
C ALA A 386 -14.72 12.72 24.24
N ILE A 387 -14.67 12.70 25.58
CA ILE A 387 -15.85 12.44 26.43
C ILE A 387 -16.90 13.56 26.24
N GLY A 388 -16.48 14.83 26.19
CA GLY A 388 -17.36 15.93 25.84
C GLY A 388 -18.04 15.74 24.49
N LEU A 389 -17.30 15.29 23.49
CA LEU A 389 -17.84 14.99 22.15
C LEU A 389 -18.87 13.83 22.19
N ILE A 390 -18.65 12.77 22.98
CA ILE A 390 -19.66 11.71 23.21
C ILE A 390 -20.94 12.28 23.78
N ALA A 391 -20.84 13.16 24.79
CA ALA A 391 -21.99 13.78 25.43
C ALA A 391 -22.79 14.68 24.48
N GLU A 392 -22.12 15.37 23.55
CA GLU A 392 -22.77 16.21 22.53
C GLU A 392 -23.40 15.40 21.40
N ARG A 393 -22.73 14.32 20.92
CA ARG A 393 -23.24 13.44 19.85
C ARG A 393 -24.42 12.59 20.29
N LYS A 394 -24.46 12.18 21.55
CA LYS A 394 -25.54 11.38 22.15
C LYS A 394 -25.83 10.08 21.43
N VAL A 395 -24.79 9.44 20.88
CA VAL A 395 -24.87 8.14 20.24
C VAL A 395 -23.91 7.17 20.91
N ASN A 396 -24.20 5.89 20.81
CA ASN A 396 -23.34 4.86 21.38
C ASN A 396 -21.94 4.93 20.76
N ALA A 397 -20.92 4.76 21.62
CA ALA A 397 -19.54 4.99 21.27
C ALA A 397 -18.65 3.80 21.63
N LEU A 398 -17.72 3.46 20.74
CA LEU A 398 -16.65 2.49 20.98
C LEU A 398 -15.31 3.22 21.00
N ILE A 399 -14.60 3.13 22.11
CA ILE A 399 -13.25 3.69 22.25
C ILE A 399 -12.24 2.55 22.04
N LEU A 400 -11.36 2.71 21.05
CA LEU A 400 -10.31 1.75 20.72
C LEU A 400 -8.96 2.23 21.29
N VAL A 401 -8.35 1.38 22.11
CA VAL A 401 -7.05 1.65 22.72
C VAL A 401 -6.07 0.50 22.47
N HIS A 402 -4.77 0.79 22.50
CA HIS A 402 -3.74 -0.22 22.20
C HIS A 402 -3.10 -0.84 23.44
N THR A 403 -3.25 -0.24 24.65
CA THR A 403 -2.73 -0.75 25.90
C THR A 403 -3.81 -0.87 26.97
N ARG A 404 -3.59 -1.82 27.88
CA ARG A 404 -4.48 -2.00 29.03
C ARG A 404 -4.45 -0.80 29.98
N THR A 405 -3.31 -0.15 30.13
CA THR A 405 -3.19 1.06 30.95
C THR A 405 -4.12 2.16 30.44
N LEU A 406 -4.16 2.39 29.13
CA LEU A 406 -5.10 3.34 28.52
C LEU A 406 -6.56 2.92 28.72
N LEU A 407 -6.89 1.62 28.61
CA LEU A 407 -8.23 1.13 28.86
C LEU A 407 -8.71 1.49 30.27
N GLU A 408 -7.89 1.24 31.29
CA GLU A 408 -8.23 1.57 32.67
C GLU A 408 -8.31 3.10 32.89
N GLN A 409 -7.43 3.87 32.29
CA GLN A 409 -7.49 5.34 32.31
C GLN A 409 -8.78 5.86 31.69
N TRP A 410 -9.18 5.36 30.51
CA TRP A 410 -10.43 5.74 29.87
C TRP A 410 -11.62 5.40 30.73
N LYS A 411 -11.67 4.23 31.35
CA LYS A 411 -12.74 3.83 32.24
C LYS A 411 -12.90 4.80 33.42
N VAL A 412 -11.80 5.13 34.11
CA VAL A 412 -11.80 6.10 35.21
C VAL A 412 -12.30 7.48 34.74
N ARG A 413 -11.83 7.93 33.58
CA ARG A 413 -12.25 9.24 33.04
C ARG A 413 -13.72 9.27 32.59
N LEU A 414 -14.25 8.16 32.03
CA LEU A 414 -15.65 8.05 31.69
C LEU A 414 -16.53 8.10 32.97
N GLU A 415 -16.14 7.40 34.04
CA GLU A 415 -16.87 7.43 35.32
C GLU A 415 -16.83 8.84 35.99
N GLU A 416 -15.73 9.55 35.81
CA GLU A 416 -15.53 10.91 36.32
C GLU A 416 -16.35 11.98 35.56
N PHE A 417 -16.32 11.93 34.21
CA PHE A 417 -16.81 13.03 33.36
C PHE A 417 -18.08 12.72 32.57
N LEU A 418 -18.59 11.48 32.56
CA LEU A 418 -19.81 11.13 31.82
C LEU A 418 -20.86 10.54 32.75
N GLU A 419 -22.06 11.06 32.65
CA GLU A 419 -23.25 10.49 33.25
C GLU A 419 -24.08 9.81 32.14
N LEU A 420 -24.37 8.53 32.29
CA LEU A 420 -25.15 7.74 31.36
C LEU A 420 -26.39 7.21 32.04
N GLU A 421 -27.56 7.50 31.49
CA GLU A 421 -28.82 6.84 31.88
C GLU A 421 -28.89 5.45 31.24
N TYR A 422 -29.09 4.43 32.05
CA TYR A 422 -29.19 3.04 31.61
C TYR A 422 -30.31 2.28 32.30
N PRO A 423 -30.85 1.18 31.71
CA PRO A 423 -31.91 0.39 32.33
C PRO A 423 -31.44 -0.25 33.65
N VAL A 424 -32.14 0.05 34.74
CA VAL A 424 -31.76 -0.42 36.08
C VAL A 424 -31.85 -1.96 36.20
N GLU A 425 -32.64 -2.63 35.39
CA GLU A 425 -32.80 -4.08 35.34
C GLU A 425 -31.50 -4.83 34.96
N GLU A 426 -30.64 -4.21 34.20
CA GLU A 426 -29.34 -4.78 33.81
C GLU A 426 -28.29 -4.63 34.94
N ALA A 427 -28.51 -3.76 35.89
CA ALA A 427 -27.61 -3.51 37.01
C ALA A 427 -27.70 -4.51 38.17
N VAL A 428 -28.68 -5.40 38.16
CA VAL A 428 -28.91 -6.33 39.28
C VAL A 428 -28.20 -7.67 39.06
N PRO A 429 -27.15 -8.00 39.84
CA PRO A 429 -26.45 -9.27 39.68
C PRO A 429 -27.34 -10.46 40.14
N LYS A 430 -27.54 -11.42 39.26
CA LYS A 430 -28.24 -12.70 39.53
C LYS A 430 -27.41 -13.60 40.48
N ARG A 431 -27.41 -13.36 41.79
CA ARG A 431 -26.72 -14.06 42.89
C ARG A 431 -25.23 -13.71 43.06
N GLY A 432 -24.88 -13.20 44.24
CA GLY A 432 -23.51 -13.05 44.73
C GLY A 432 -23.21 -11.66 45.35
N ARG A 433 -22.03 -11.44 45.92
CA ARG A 433 -21.59 -10.13 46.46
C ARG A 433 -21.89 -9.00 45.45
N LYS A 434 -22.45 -7.88 45.92
CA LYS A 434 -22.68 -6.66 45.11
C LYS A 434 -21.35 -6.29 44.40
N LYS A 435 -21.19 -6.68 43.16
CA LYS A 435 -20.15 -6.15 42.31
C LYS A 435 -20.59 -4.75 41.88
N TYR A 436 -19.70 -3.79 41.99
CA TYR A 436 -19.92 -2.45 41.42
C TYR A 436 -20.24 -2.61 39.95
N PHE A 437 -21.39 -2.13 39.53
CA PHE A 437 -21.78 -2.12 38.12
C PHE A 437 -21.27 -0.80 37.51
N SER A 438 -20.39 -0.88 36.51
CA SER A 438 -20.02 0.26 35.71
C SER A 438 -20.87 0.27 34.44
N PRO A 439 -21.51 1.39 34.10
CA PRO A 439 -22.27 1.49 32.85
C PRO A 439 -21.36 1.54 31.62
N PHE A 440 -20.06 1.63 31.82
CA PHE A 440 -19.05 1.65 30.79
C PHE A 440 -18.44 0.25 30.64
N GLY A 441 -18.68 -0.38 29.50
CA GLY A 441 -18.20 -1.73 29.22
C GLY A 441 -16.74 -1.75 28.84
N THR A 442 -16.12 -2.90 29.02
CA THR A 442 -14.71 -3.09 28.62
C THR A 442 -14.50 -4.43 27.92
N LEU A 443 -13.58 -4.46 26.98
CA LEU A 443 -13.12 -5.66 26.30
C LEU A 443 -11.59 -5.74 26.34
N ASP A 444 -11.07 -6.75 27.01
CA ASP A 444 -9.66 -7.08 27.01
C ASP A 444 -9.45 -8.62 26.98
N SER A 445 -8.20 -9.07 27.12
CA SER A 445 -7.85 -10.50 27.16
C SER A 445 -8.42 -11.24 28.39
N LYS A 446 -8.85 -10.52 29.45
CA LYS A 446 -9.32 -11.10 30.70
C LYS A 446 -10.84 -11.17 30.79
N GLY A 447 -11.57 -10.41 29.96
CA GLY A 447 -13.01 -10.40 29.99
C GLY A 447 -13.68 -9.54 28.94
N ASN A 448 -14.99 -9.77 28.83
CA ASN A 448 -15.89 -9.02 27.98
C ASN A 448 -17.09 -8.56 28.82
N SER A 449 -17.22 -7.25 28.98
CA SER A 449 -18.35 -6.61 29.66
C SER A 449 -18.96 -5.50 28.81
N LEU A 450 -18.91 -5.64 27.47
CA LEU A 450 -19.49 -4.66 26.54
C LEU A 450 -21.00 -4.57 26.74
N HIS A 451 -21.50 -3.35 26.81
CA HIS A 451 -22.94 -3.06 26.94
C HIS A 451 -23.54 -2.57 25.62
N GLY A 452 -22.72 -2.08 24.69
CA GLY A 452 -23.19 -1.49 23.44
C GLY A 452 -23.57 0.00 23.58
N TRP A 453 -23.26 0.63 24.72
CA TRP A 453 -23.52 2.05 24.98
C TRP A 453 -22.26 2.90 24.80
N VAL A 454 -21.42 2.96 25.83
CA VAL A 454 -20.09 3.58 25.76
C VAL A 454 -19.10 2.56 26.29
N ASP A 455 -18.32 2.02 25.38
CA ASP A 455 -17.45 0.87 25.66
C ASP A 455 -16.01 1.16 25.26
N VAL A 456 -15.06 0.59 26.01
CA VAL A 456 -13.61 0.70 25.74
C VAL A 456 -13.07 -0.67 25.39
N ALA A 457 -12.42 -0.81 24.25
CA ALA A 457 -11.87 -2.09 23.81
C ALA A 457 -10.39 -2.01 23.48
N LEU A 458 -9.63 -3.03 23.93
CA LEU A 458 -8.30 -3.27 23.39
C LEU A 458 -8.38 -3.72 21.95
N MET A 459 -7.63 -3.07 21.05
CA MET A 459 -7.62 -3.37 19.62
C MET A 459 -7.37 -4.84 19.33
N GLN A 460 -6.38 -5.46 20.02
CA GLN A 460 -6.05 -6.87 19.85
C GLN A 460 -7.22 -7.79 20.22
N SER A 461 -8.07 -7.34 21.16
CA SER A 461 -9.26 -8.10 21.57
C SER A 461 -10.45 -7.97 20.61
N CYS A 462 -10.37 -7.05 19.64
CA CYS A 462 -11.36 -6.89 18.57
C CYS A 462 -11.18 -7.88 17.41
N LEU A 463 -10.08 -8.63 17.40
CA LEU A 463 -9.70 -9.56 16.34
C LEU A 463 -9.86 -11.02 16.80
N THR A 464 -10.10 -11.89 15.82
CA THR A 464 -9.99 -13.34 15.90
C THR A 464 -9.19 -13.84 14.71
N ASP A 465 -8.87 -15.13 14.67
CA ASP A 465 -8.23 -15.76 13.50
C ASP A 465 -9.11 -15.66 12.24
N GLU A 466 -10.42 -15.50 12.40
CA GLU A 466 -11.40 -15.33 11.31
C GLU A 466 -11.60 -13.86 10.89
N GLY A 467 -10.98 -12.90 11.59
CA GLY A 467 -11.05 -11.47 11.29
C GLY A 467 -11.62 -10.61 12.42
N VAL A 468 -12.25 -9.49 12.06
CA VAL A 468 -12.77 -8.50 13.01
C VAL A 468 -14.09 -8.95 13.60
N LYS A 469 -14.22 -8.92 14.94
CA LYS A 469 -15.46 -9.27 15.65
C LYS A 469 -16.60 -8.36 15.24
N SER A 470 -17.80 -8.92 15.09
CA SER A 470 -18.98 -8.23 14.57
C SER A 470 -19.47 -7.05 15.42
N PHE A 471 -19.20 -7.05 16.73
CA PHE A 471 -19.68 -5.99 17.63
C PHE A 471 -19.17 -4.60 17.25
N VAL A 472 -17.97 -4.48 16.64
CA VAL A 472 -17.41 -3.18 16.23
C VAL A 472 -18.27 -2.44 15.21
N ARG A 473 -19.19 -3.13 14.57
CA ARG A 473 -20.10 -2.58 13.54
C ARG A 473 -21.41 -2.00 14.10
N ARG A 474 -21.60 -2.01 15.43
CA ARG A 474 -22.87 -1.63 16.07
C ARG A 474 -22.87 -0.25 16.71
N TYR A 475 -21.76 0.47 16.62
CA TYR A 475 -21.62 1.77 17.24
C TYR A 475 -21.76 2.88 16.20
N GLY A 476 -22.49 3.93 16.57
CA GLY A 476 -22.63 5.13 15.75
C GLY A 476 -21.39 6.02 15.77
N MET A 477 -20.55 5.88 16.83
CA MET A 477 -19.32 6.60 17.00
C MET A 477 -18.17 5.67 17.35
N VAL A 478 -17.01 5.87 16.72
CA VAL A 478 -15.76 5.16 17.08
C VAL A 478 -14.67 6.19 17.33
N ILE A 479 -14.06 6.13 18.49
CA ILE A 479 -12.93 6.97 18.91
C ILE A 479 -11.68 6.10 18.96
N VAL A 480 -10.62 6.60 18.35
CA VAL A 480 -9.33 5.91 18.31
C VAL A 480 -8.32 6.73 19.09
N ASP A 481 -7.87 6.22 20.23
CA ASP A 481 -6.83 6.87 21.01
C ASP A 481 -5.45 6.50 20.47
N GLU A 482 -4.52 7.47 20.45
CA GLU A 482 -3.16 7.33 19.92
C GLU A 482 -3.16 6.82 18.46
N CYS A 483 -3.95 7.48 17.61
CA CYS A 483 -4.19 7.07 16.23
C CYS A 483 -2.93 7.00 15.34
N HIS A 484 -1.79 7.54 15.79
CA HIS A 484 -0.51 7.40 15.08
C HIS A 484 -0.01 5.94 14.99
N HIS A 485 -0.57 5.03 15.79
CA HIS A 485 -0.33 3.58 15.69
C HIS A 485 -1.19 2.88 14.60
N VAL A 486 -2.05 3.61 13.88
CA VAL A 486 -2.96 3.07 12.84
C VAL A 486 -2.24 2.30 11.71
N SER A 487 -0.96 2.58 11.48
CA SER A 487 -0.16 1.89 10.47
C SER A 487 0.10 0.40 10.74
N ALA A 488 -0.26 -0.10 11.93
CA ALA A 488 -0.21 -1.54 12.21
C ALA A 488 -1.33 -2.27 11.46
N VAL A 489 -1.00 -3.35 10.75
CA VAL A 489 -1.90 -4.13 9.89
C VAL A 489 -3.24 -4.48 10.57
N ASN A 490 -3.17 -4.91 11.82
CA ASN A 490 -4.33 -5.30 12.62
C ASN A 490 -5.28 -4.13 12.90
N PHE A 491 -4.74 -2.95 13.08
CA PHE A 491 -5.50 -1.75 13.38
C PHE A 491 -6.22 -1.21 12.14
N GLU A 492 -5.52 -1.16 11.02
CA GLU A 492 -6.11 -0.83 9.72
C GLU A 492 -7.29 -1.76 9.39
N GLN A 493 -7.16 -3.06 9.68
CA GLN A 493 -8.22 -4.05 9.45
C GLN A 493 -9.48 -3.75 10.28
N ILE A 494 -9.32 -3.35 11.55
CA ILE A 494 -10.45 -2.98 12.41
C ILE A 494 -11.16 -1.75 11.83
N LEU A 495 -10.42 -0.66 11.52
CA LEU A 495 -11.00 0.57 11.01
C LEU A 495 -11.67 0.39 9.65
N LYS A 496 -11.11 -0.44 8.77
CA LYS A 496 -11.77 -0.83 7.50
C LYS A 496 -13.10 -1.55 7.69
N SER A 497 -13.38 -2.08 8.88
CA SER A 497 -14.61 -2.82 9.18
C SER A 497 -15.66 -1.97 9.92
N VAL A 498 -15.33 -0.73 10.28
CA VAL A 498 -16.19 0.16 11.09
C VAL A 498 -17.10 0.99 10.18
N PRO A 499 -18.42 0.76 10.15
CA PRO A 499 -19.37 1.57 9.39
C PRO A 499 -19.93 2.75 10.19
N ALA A 500 -19.42 3.05 11.39
CA ALA A 500 -19.90 4.12 12.25
C ALA A 500 -20.04 5.45 11.51
N THR A 501 -21.07 6.22 11.78
CA THR A 501 -21.25 7.56 11.20
C THR A 501 -20.10 8.47 11.61
N TYR A 502 -19.70 8.44 12.88
CA TYR A 502 -18.68 9.32 13.46
C TYR A 502 -17.39 8.56 13.78
N VAL A 503 -16.26 9.06 13.29
CA VAL A 503 -14.93 8.45 13.54
C VAL A 503 -13.90 9.52 13.85
#